data_ac8f330cfbcdc420c6c1fd2ec9a90dc9
#
_entry.id   ac8f330cfbcdc420c6c1fd2ec9a90dc9
#
_cell.length_a   1.000
_cell.length_b   1.000
_cell.length_c   1.000
_cell.angle_alpha   90.00
_cell.angle_beta   90.00
_cell.angle_gamma   90.00
#
_symmetry.space_group_name_H-M   'P 1'
#
loop_
_entity.id
_entity.type
_entity.pdbx_description
1 polymer ?
#
loop_
_entity_poly.entity_id
_entity_poly.type
_entity_poly.pdbx_seq_one_letter_code
_entity_poly.pdbx_strand_id
1 'polypeptide(L)'
;MLTTQNNPWVKDFPILAADENGNRLVYLDSAATTQHPQQVLDAVLHYYQKDNANPHRGVYELAMRATDAHEGARHRVARFFGAEDDEIVFTQNTTESLNLVAYSYGLHFLHEGDEIVISVAEHHSNLVPWQRVAKATGAKLVYLYPGPDGHLTAEELDKKITSKTKLVAIGMVSNVLGLRAPVEEIVARAHAVGAVVVLDCAQSAPHMPVDVKKLDVDFAACSAHKLYAPMGMGALYARKELLDKMPPFLSGGDMIGAVHEHTATWAAGPRKFEAGTRNVGGEVGFAAALDYMDAIGWDAMMAHEHALLERMLKGMASMPWLTVYGEPVADKRFGVVSFNVQDVHPHDVATILDAGGVAIRAGHHCAQPLMDFLGIGSCCRASLALYNTEEDVDALLNNLENVRKVMGL
;
A
#
# COMPACT_ATOMS: atom_id res chain seq x y z
N MET A 1 -19.93 -19.71 5.87
CA MET A 1 -18.65 -19.79 5.18
C MET A 1 -18.89 -19.44 3.72
N LEU A 2 -18.06 -18.58 3.13
CA LEU A 2 -18.20 -18.13 1.74
C LEU A 2 -17.33 -19.05 0.86
N THR A 3 -17.95 -19.94 0.13
CA THR A 3 -17.31 -20.77 -0.92
C THR A 3 -17.34 -20.00 -2.25
N THR A 4 -16.70 -20.52 -3.32
CA THR A 4 -16.77 -19.90 -4.65
C THR A 4 -18.23 -19.70 -5.09
N GLN A 5 -19.10 -20.60 -4.71
CA GLN A 5 -20.54 -20.47 -4.99
C GLN A 5 -21.22 -19.41 -4.09
N ASN A 6 -20.63 -19.08 -2.96
CA ASN A 6 -21.19 -18.16 -1.95
C ASN A 6 -20.44 -16.83 -1.88
N ASN A 7 -19.22 -16.70 -2.46
CA ASN A 7 -18.55 -15.40 -2.56
C ASN A 7 -19.18 -14.59 -3.70
N PRO A 8 -20.07 -13.62 -3.41
CA PRO A 8 -20.83 -12.90 -4.44
C PRO A 8 -19.96 -11.95 -5.26
N TRP A 9 -18.75 -11.64 -4.81
CA TRP A 9 -17.90 -10.64 -5.42
C TRP A 9 -16.97 -11.20 -6.51
N VAL A 10 -16.67 -12.50 -6.53
CA VAL A 10 -15.78 -13.12 -7.55
C VAL A 10 -16.22 -12.80 -8.98
N LYS A 11 -17.53 -12.81 -9.23
CA LYS A 11 -18.13 -12.53 -10.54
C LYS A 11 -17.86 -11.11 -11.06
N ASP A 12 -17.53 -10.19 -10.15
CA ASP A 12 -17.25 -8.80 -10.51
C ASP A 12 -15.85 -8.62 -11.10
N PHE A 13 -15.00 -9.64 -11.02
CA PHE A 13 -13.60 -9.62 -11.49
C PHE A 13 -13.44 -10.46 -12.77
N PRO A 14 -13.56 -9.86 -13.96
CA PRO A 14 -13.61 -10.61 -15.23
C PRO A 14 -12.37 -11.46 -15.51
N ILE A 15 -11.19 -11.02 -15.05
CA ILE A 15 -9.94 -11.76 -15.24
C ILE A 15 -9.90 -13.10 -14.47
N LEU A 16 -10.73 -13.24 -13.44
CA LEU A 16 -10.85 -14.46 -12.63
C LEU A 16 -11.95 -15.41 -13.12
N ALA A 17 -12.61 -15.08 -14.24
CA ALA A 17 -13.54 -16.00 -14.88
C ALA A 17 -12.80 -17.28 -15.34
N ALA A 18 -13.47 -18.43 -15.27
CA ALA A 18 -12.92 -19.68 -15.78
C ALA A 18 -12.66 -19.58 -17.29
N ASP A 19 -11.58 -20.22 -17.74
CA ASP A 19 -11.24 -20.35 -19.16
C ASP A 19 -12.18 -21.31 -19.87
N GLU A 20 -11.97 -21.53 -21.20
CA GLU A 20 -12.75 -22.43 -22.03
C GLU A 20 -12.72 -23.90 -21.55
N ASN A 21 -11.70 -24.27 -20.76
CA ASN A 21 -11.52 -25.60 -20.18
C ASN A 21 -12.10 -25.73 -18.77
N GLY A 22 -12.66 -24.63 -18.22
CA GLY A 22 -13.18 -24.57 -16.86
C GLY A 22 -12.13 -24.31 -15.78
N ASN A 23 -10.87 -24.01 -16.16
CA ASN A 23 -9.82 -23.67 -15.19
C ASN A 23 -9.95 -22.20 -14.77
N ARG A 24 -9.85 -21.93 -13.47
CA ARG A 24 -9.81 -20.59 -12.90
C ARG A 24 -8.43 -20.31 -12.31
N LEU A 25 -7.91 -19.12 -12.56
CA LEU A 25 -6.69 -18.66 -11.92
C LEU A 25 -6.92 -18.47 -10.41
N VAL A 26 -6.13 -19.14 -9.59
CA VAL A 26 -6.05 -18.92 -8.15
C VAL A 26 -4.98 -17.83 -7.91
N TYR A 27 -5.43 -16.57 -7.84
CA TYR A 27 -4.55 -15.42 -7.72
C TYR A 27 -4.35 -15.02 -6.26
N LEU A 28 -3.16 -15.33 -5.70
CA LEU A 28 -2.75 -15.07 -4.33
C LEU A 28 -1.50 -14.14 -4.26
N ASP A 29 -1.40 -13.17 -5.19
CA ASP A 29 -0.34 -12.13 -5.18
C ASP A 29 -0.92 -10.71 -5.07
N SER A 30 -2.02 -10.55 -4.33
CA SER A 30 -2.75 -9.27 -4.18
C SER A 30 -1.93 -8.17 -3.49
N ALA A 31 -0.99 -8.53 -2.62
CA ALA A 31 -0.07 -7.58 -2.01
C ALA A 31 0.92 -6.93 -3.01
N ALA A 32 1.07 -7.49 -4.22
CA ALA A 32 1.78 -6.87 -5.33
C ALA A 32 0.88 -5.93 -6.12
N THR A 33 -0.29 -6.40 -6.54
CA THR A 33 -1.37 -5.63 -7.18
C THR A 33 -2.67 -6.42 -7.07
N THR A 34 -3.81 -5.76 -6.88
CA THR A 34 -5.11 -6.42 -6.92
C THR A 34 -5.66 -6.47 -8.34
N GLN A 35 -6.62 -7.37 -8.59
CA GLN A 35 -7.42 -7.38 -9.80
C GLN A 35 -8.49 -6.28 -9.74
N HIS A 36 -9.08 -5.94 -10.90
CA HIS A 36 -10.02 -4.84 -11.03
C HIS A 36 -11.44 -5.36 -11.22
N PRO A 37 -12.43 -4.86 -10.44
CA PRO A 37 -13.83 -5.21 -10.70
C PRO A 37 -14.35 -4.47 -11.95
N GLN A 38 -15.35 -5.06 -12.61
CA GLN A 38 -15.92 -4.53 -13.84
C GLN A 38 -16.39 -3.08 -13.70
N GLN A 39 -16.94 -2.71 -12.55
CA GLN A 39 -17.42 -1.37 -12.25
C GLN A 39 -16.30 -0.32 -12.36
N VAL A 40 -15.08 -0.66 -11.95
CA VAL A 40 -13.91 0.21 -12.07
C VAL A 40 -13.46 0.32 -13.53
N LEU A 41 -13.43 -0.79 -14.26
CA LEU A 41 -13.08 -0.80 -15.67
C LEU A 41 -14.08 0.03 -16.49
N ASP A 42 -15.37 -0.10 -16.22
CA ASP A 42 -16.44 0.66 -16.86
C ASP A 42 -16.34 2.16 -16.57
N ALA A 43 -16.01 2.56 -15.35
CA ALA A 43 -15.83 3.97 -14.98
C ALA A 43 -14.67 4.62 -15.75
N VAL A 44 -13.53 3.93 -15.84
CA VAL A 44 -12.37 4.40 -16.61
C VAL A 44 -12.70 4.51 -18.10
N LEU A 45 -13.36 3.49 -18.65
CA LEU A 45 -13.75 3.48 -20.06
C LEU A 45 -14.75 4.58 -20.37
N HIS A 46 -15.74 4.79 -19.49
CA HIS A 46 -16.72 5.87 -19.62
C HIS A 46 -16.04 7.24 -19.67
N TYR A 47 -15.11 7.52 -18.75
CA TYR A 47 -14.38 8.78 -18.74
C TYR A 47 -13.69 9.04 -20.09
N TYR A 48 -12.93 8.10 -20.62
CA TYR A 48 -12.25 8.28 -21.90
C TYR A 48 -13.18 8.38 -23.10
N GLN A 49 -14.34 7.76 -23.05
CA GLN A 49 -15.33 7.81 -24.13
C GLN A 49 -16.20 9.07 -24.12
N LYS A 50 -16.40 9.70 -22.96
CA LYS A 50 -17.43 10.74 -22.79
C LYS A 50 -16.93 12.06 -22.21
N ASP A 51 -15.90 12.04 -21.33
CA ASP A 51 -15.53 13.18 -20.49
C ASP A 51 -14.06 13.61 -20.62
N ASN A 52 -13.29 12.95 -21.50
CA ASN A 52 -11.87 13.18 -21.64
C ASN A 52 -11.52 14.57 -22.17
N ALA A 53 -11.02 15.43 -21.30
CA ALA A 53 -10.43 16.73 -21.60
C ALA A 53 -9.37 17.10 -20.56
N ASN A 54 -8.59 18.18 -20.84
CA ASN A 54 -7.67 18.71 -19.85
C ASN A 54 -8.46 19.53 -18.79
N PRO A 55 -8.42 19.15 -17.49
CA PRO A 55 -9.14 19.85 -16.43
C PRO A 55 -8.58 21.27 -16.20
N HIS A 56 -9.37 22.14 -15.56
CA HIS A 56 -9.04 23.49 -15.05
C HIS A 56 -8.76 24.58 -16.09
N ARG A 57 -8.43 24.29 -17.36
CA ARG A 57 -7.97 25.27 -18.32
C ARG A 57 -8.98 25.62 -19.43
N GLY A 58 -9.96 24.77 -19.65
CA GLY A 58 -10.98 24.96 -20.68
C GLY A 58 -12.21 25.65 -20.12
N VAL A 59 -12.81 26.55 -20.96
CA VAL A 59 -14.11 27.21 -20.65
C VAL A 59 -15.27 26.53 -21.39
N TYR A 60 -15.03 25.39 -22.02
CA TYR A 60 -16.03 24.57 -22.71
C TYR A 60 -16.53 23.41 -21.84
N GLU A 61 -17.75 22.97 -22.12
CA GLU A 61 -18.46 21.96 -21.29
C GLU A 61 -17.64 20.71 -20.98
N LEU A 62 -16.94 20.13 -21.98
CA LEU A 62 -16.16 18.94 -21.79
C LEU A 62 -15.01 19.14 -20.79
N ALA A 63 -14.35 20.32 -20.80
CA ALA A 63 -13.30 20.63 -19.82
C ALA A 63 -13.87 20.85 -18.41
N MET A 64 -15.10 21.39 -18.31
CA MET A 64 -15.78 21.49 -17.00
C MET A 64 -16.09 20.10 -16.46
N ARG A 65 -16.63 19.17 -17.27
CA ARG A 65 -16.88 17.78 -16.86
C ARG A 65 -15.60 17.06 -16.43
N ALA A 66 -14.49 17.25 -17.15
CA ALA A 66 -13.20 16.71 -16.76
C ALA A 66 -12.69 17.29 -15.42
N THR A 67 -12.95 18.59 -15.17
CA THR A 67 -12.63 19.23 -13.89
C THR A 67 -13.49 18.66 -12.76
N ASP A 68 -14.79 18.52 -12.98
CA ASP A 68 -15.73 17.94 -12.00
C ASP A 68 -15.34 16.48 -11.67
N ALA A 69 -14.92 15.70 -12.68
CA ALA A 69 -14.44 14.32 -12.48
C ALA A 69 -13.16 14.28 -11.62
N HIS A 70 -12.20 15.17 -11.88
CA HIS A 70 -10.96 15.30 -11.12
C HIS A 70 -11.23 15.70 -9.64
N GLU A 71 -12.00 16.77 -9.42
CA GLU A 71 -12.27 17.25 -8.06
C GLU A 71 -13.20 16.28 -7.31
N GLY A 72 -14.16 15.64 -7.99
CA GLY A 72 -14.99 14.58 -7.41
C GLY A 72 -14.17 13.37 -6.96
N ALA A 73 -13.17 12.97 -7.73
CA ALA A 73 -12.26 11.91 -7.33
C ALA A 73 -11.40 12.31 -6.11
N ARG A 74 -10.93 13.57 -6.05
CA ARG A 74 -10.21 14.10 -4.88
C ARG A 74 -11.07 14.05 -3.63
N HIS A 75 -12.29 14.54 -3.71
CA HIS A 75 -13.26 14.49 -2.62
C HIS A 75 -13.50 13.05 -2.14
N ARG A 76 -13.60 12.11 -3.07
CA ARG A 76 -13.80 10.70 -2.72
C ARG A 76 -12.60 10.11 -1.97
N VAL A 77 -11.40 10.43 -2.41
CA VAL A 77 -10.16 9.99 -1.75
C VAL A 77 -10.00 10.67 -0.38
N ALA A 78 -10.34 11.95 -0.27
CA ALA A 78 -10.34 12.66 1.02
C ALA A 78 -11.26 11.97 2.03
N ARG A 79 -12.50 11.65 1.63
CA ARG A 79 -13.43 10.88 2.49
C ARG A 79 -12.88 9.52 2.91
N PHE A 80 -12.16 8.83 2.03
CA PHE A 80 -11.54 7.54 2.37
C PHE A 80 -10.51 7.67 3.50
N PHE A 81 -9.73 8.76 3.52
CA PHE A 81 -8.76 9.05 4.58
C PHE A 81 -9.36 9.77 5.79
N GLY A 82 -10.63 10.18 5.78
CA GLY A 82 -11.20 11.08 6.80
C GLY A 82 -10.56 12.47 6.79
N ALA A 83 -10.12 12.94 5.63
CA ALA A 83 -9.40 14.18 5.40
C ALA A 83 -10.25 15.22 4.65
N GLU A 84 -9.74 16.44 4.53
CA GLU A 84 -10.29 17.49 3.67
C GLU A 84 -9.68 17.41 2.26
N ASP A 85 -10.38 17.94 1.26
CA ASP A 85 -9.94 17.89 -0.15
C ASP A 85 -8.58 18.57 -0.36
N ASP A 86 -8.31 19.65 0.37
CA ASP A 86 -7.05 20.41 0.30
C ASP A 86 -5.88 19.79 1.07
N GLU A 87 -6.07 18.61 1.63
CA GLU A 87 -5.04 17.78 2.27
C GLU A 87 -4.62 16.57 1.39
N ILE A 88 -5.24 16.38 0.21
CA ILE A 88 -4.96 15.25 -0.68
C ILE A 88 -4.18 15.70 -1.91
N VAL A 89 -3.05 15.06 -2.13
CA VAL A 89 -2.22 15.21 -3.34
C VAL A 89 -2.28 13.91 -4.14
N PHE A 90 -2.67 13.99 -5.41
CA PHE A 90 -2.59 12.85 -6.31
C PHE A 90 -1.15 12.61 -6.77
N THR A 91 -0.75 11.37 -6.76
CA THR A 91 0.56 10.88 -7.18
C THR A 91 0.40 9.65 -8.08
N GLN A 92 1.50 9.10 -8.59
CA GLN A 92 1.44 7.87 -9.38
C GLN A 92 1.31 6.61 -8.52
N ASN A 93 1.78 6.64 -7.27
CA ASN A 93 1.76 5.52 -6.32
C ASN A 93 2.36 5.95 -4.97
N THR A 94 2.33 5.06 -3.97
CA THR A 94 2.96 5.26 -2.66
C THR A 94 4.44 5.63 -2.77
N THR A 95 5.19 5.03 -3.71
CA THR A 95 6.61 5.35 -3.89
C THR A 95 6.82 6.81 -4.22
N GLU A 96 6.05 7.37 -5.16
CA GLU A 96 6.12 8.80 -5.49
C GLU A 96 5.68 9.67 -4.32
N SER A 97 4.60 9.30 -3.61
CA SER A 97 4.14 10.00 -2.40
C SER A 97 5.23 10.11 -1.33
N LEU A 98 5.90 9.00 -1.03
CA LEU A 98 6.99 8.95 -0.04
C LEU A 98 8.23 9.74 -0.50
N ASN A 99 8.55 9.69 -1.81
CA ASN A 99 9.61 10.54 -2.37
C ASN A 99 9.24 12.03 -2.32
N LEU A 100 7.99 12.40 -2.58
CA LEU A 100 7.51 13.78 -2.44
C LEU A 100 7.77 14.28 -1.01
N VAL A 101 7.37 13.51 0.01
CA VAL A 101 7.64 13.88 1.42
C VAL A 101 9.14 13.94 1.67
N ALA A 102 9.91 12.96 1.23
CA ALA A 102 11.35 12.93 1.40
C ALA A 102 12.06 14.14 0.79
N TYR A 103 11.70 14.53 -0.43
CA TYR A 103 12.33 15.65 -1.12
C TYR A 103 11.80 17.01 -0.66
N SER A 104 10.49 17.16 -0.49
CA SER A 104 9.88 18.46 -0.16
C SER A 104 9.90 18.74 1.34
N TYR A 105 9.81 17.73 2.20
CA TYR A 105 9.95 17.89 3.64
C TYR A 105 11.35 17.50 4.11
N GLY A 106 11.79 16.27 3.85
CA GLY A 106 13.02 15.73 4.42
C GLY A 106 14.27 16.55 4.09
N LEU A 107 14.48 16.92 2.82
CA LEU A 107 15.66 17.71 2.41
C LEU A 107 15.64 19.16 2.90
N HIS A 108 14.48 19.72 3.29
CA HIS A 108 14.35 21.13 3.64
C HIS A 108 14.23 21.38 5.15
N PHE A 109 13.78 20.39 5.90
CA PHE A 109 13.50 20.55 7.33
C PHE A 109 14.33 19.63 8.24
N LEU A 110 15.10 18.69 7.68
CA LEU A 110 16.00 17.85 8.46
C LEU A 110 17.45 18.33 8.28
N HIS A 111 18.22 18.27 9.36
CA HIS A 111 19.58 18.81 9.45
C HIS A 111 20.54 17.80 10.09
N GLU A 112 21.82 18.12 10.08
CA GLU A 112 22.87 17.35 10.76
C GLU A 112 22.54 17.19 12.26
N GLY A 113 22.58 15.94 12.73
CA GLY A 113 22.28 15.59 14.12
C GLY A 113 20.83 15.18 14.38
N ASP A 114 19.89 15.45 13.44
CA ASP A 114 18.53 14.94 13.52
C ASP A 114 18.49 13.43 13.27
N GLU A 115 17.46 12.77 13.78
CA GLU A 115 17.24 11.34 13.60
C GLU A 115 15.96 11.09 12.80
N ILE A 116 16.07 10.19 11.81
CA ILE A 116 14.97 9.62 11.04
C ILE A 116 14.78 8.19 11.52
N VAL A 117 13.65 7.89 12.15
CA VAL A 117 13.32 6.55 12.64
C VAL A 117 12.51 5.80 11.60
N ILE A 118 12.96 4.60 11.23
CA ILE A 118 12.27 3.68 10.31
C ILE A 118 12.36 2.25 10.85
N SER A 119 11.49 1.33 10.38
CA SER A 119 11.64 -0.08 10.74
C SER A 119 12.55 -0.83 9.75
N VAL A 120 13.24 -1.87 10.23
CA VAL A 120 13.92 -2.84 9.35
C VAL A 120 12.94 -3.58 8.44
N ALA A 121 11.65 -3.61 8.80
CA ALA A 121 10.59 -4.27 8.06
C ALA A 121 9.95 -3.39 6.96
N GLU A 122 10.51 -2.18 6.70
CA GLU A 122 9.95 -1.29 5.69
C GLU A 122 10.12 -1.82 4.26
N HIS A 123 9.11 -1.56 3.44
CA HIS A 123 9.25 -1.68 1.99
C HIS A 123 10.33 -0.70 1.49
N HIS A 124 11.07 -1.07 0.44
CA HIS A 124 12.14 -0.22 -0.12
C HIS A 124 11.67 1.22 -0.44
N SER A 125 10.40 1.42 -0.80
CA SER A 125 9.83 2.75 -1.04
C SER A 125 9.79 3.63 0.21
N ASN A 126 9.68 3.02 1.40
CA ASN A 126 9.71 3.72 2.70
C ASN A 126 11.07 3.60 3.42
N LEU A 127 12.12 3.24 2.68
CA LEU A 127 13.48 3.09 3.21
C LEU A 127 14.48 3.90 2.39
N VAL A 128 14.56 3.63 1.07
CA VAL A 128 15.58 4.22 0.19
C VAL A 128 15.51 5.76 0.11
N PRO A 129 14.33 6.40 0.04
CA PRO A 129 14.26 7.85 0.06
C PRO A 129 14.88 8.46 1.33
N TRP A 130 14.67 7.83 2.48
CA TRP A 130 15.22 8.30 3.77
C TRP A 130 16.74 8.11 3.86
N GLN A 131 17.30 7.05 3.26
CA GLN A 131 18.75 6.92 3.11
C GLN A 131 19.35 8.09 2.32
N ARG A 132 18.66 8.53 1.24
CA ARG A 132 19.10 9.68 0.44
C ARG A 132 19.01 10.98 1.23
N VAL A 133 17.90 11.19 1.95
CA VAL A 133 17.72 12.37 2.82
C VAL A 133 18.83 12.41 3.89
N ALA A 134 19.01 11.31 4.62
CA ALA A 134 20.04 11.22 5.66
C ALA A 134 21.44 11.54 5.11
N LYS A 135 21.79 11.00 3.94
CA LYS A 135 23.07 11.29 3.27
C LYS A 135 23.22 12.76 2.87
N ALA A 136 22.13 13.39 2.41
CA ALA A 136 22.16 14.77 1.93
C ALA A 136 22.17 15.81 3.05
N THR A 137 21.48 15.54 4.16
CA THR A 137 21.28 16.49 5.27
C THR A 137 22.23 16.27 6.44
N GLY A 138 22.91 15.12 6.51
CA GLY A 138 23.70 14.73 7.70
C GLY A 138 22.84 14.14 8.82
N ALA A 139 21.54 14.00 8.65
CA ALA A 139 20.67 13.30 9.58
C ALA A 139 21.02 11.80 9.68
N LYS A 140 20.65 11.16 10.79
CA LYS A 140 20.94 9.75 11.04
C LYS A 140 19.71 8.89 10.85
N LEU A 141 19.87 7.75 10.16
CA LEU A 141 18.86 6.70 10.17
C LEU A 141 18.97 5.87 11.44
N VAL A 142 17.84 5.68 12.11
CA VAL A 142 17.69 4.85 13.31
C VAL A 142 16.67 3.76 13.00
N TYR A 143 17.07 2.51 13.15
CA TYR A 143 16.21 1.37 12.83
C TYR A 143 15.51 0.82 14.07
N LEU A 144 14.20 0.59 13.93
CA LEU A 144 13.37 -0.23 14.81
C LEU A 144 13.47 -1.69 14.38
N TYR A 145 13.65 -2.56 15.34
CA TYR A 145 13.74 -4.01 15.13
C TYR A 145 12.54 -4.70 15.78
N PRO A 146 11.77 -5.51 15.03
CA PRO A 146 10.69 -6.28 15.62
C PRO A 146 11.23 -7.39 16.54
N GLY A 147 10.38 -7.83 17.48
CA GLY A 147 10.64 -9.02 18.27
C GLY A 147 10.59 -10.31 17.44
N PRO A 148 10.84 -11.47 18.09
CA PRO A 148 10.82 -12.77 17.40
C PRO A 148 9.47 -13.13 16.76
N ASP A 149 8.38 -12.55 17.27
CA ASP A 149 7.01 -12.68 16.78
C ASP A 149 6.70 -11.73 15.59
N GLY A 150 7.62 -10.81 15.28
CA GLY A 150 7.51 -9.82 14.21
C GLY A 150 6.87 -8.50 14.62
N HIS A 151 6.50 -8.32 15.91
CA HIS A 151 5.91 -7.08 16.43
C HIS A 151 6.97 -6.10 16.95
N LEU A 152 6.71 -4.80 16.77
CA LEU A 152 7.47 -3.74 17.43
C LEU A 152 6.99 -3.59 18.88
N THR A 153 7.92 -3.62 19.83
CA THR A 153 7.62 -3.53 21.26
C THR A 153 7.70 -2.08 21.76
N ALA A 154 6.95 -1.77 22.82
CA ALA A 154 7.02 -0.47 23.48
C ALA A 154 8.46 -0.12 23.93
N GLU A 155 9.23 -1.12 24.42
CA GLU A 155 10.62 -0.95 24.81
C GLU A 155 11.51 -0.52 23.63
N GLU A 156 11.34 -1.12 22.45
CA GLU A 156 12.09 -0.73 21.25
C GLU A 156 11.74 0.70 20.81
N LEU A 157 10.45 1.07 20.87
CA LEU A 157 10.00 2.41 20.56
C LEU A 157 10.61 3.46 21.54
N ASP A 158 10.55 3.19 22.85
CA ASP A 158 11.08 4.08 23.88
C ASP A 158 12.61 4.27 23.76
N LYS A 159 13.32 3.21 23.33
CA LYS A 159 14.75 3.24 23.11
C LYS A 159 15.17 4.04 21.89
N LYS A 160 14.36 4.05 20.83
CA LYS A 160 14.75 4.56 19.51
C LYS A 160 14.12 5.90 19.14
N ILE A 161 12.94 6.22 19.66
CA ILE A 161 12.31 7.53 19.46
C ILE A 161 12.78 8.46 20.59
N THR A 162 13.69 9.38 20.25
CA THR A 162 14.39 10.23 21.23
C THR A 162 14.12 11.72 20.96
N SER A 163 14.61 12.62 21.82
CA SER A 163 14.51 14.07 21.58
C SER A 163 15.21 14.55 20.29
N LYS A 164 16.05 13.72 19.68
CA LYS A 164 16.71 14.00 18.39
C LYS A 164 15.86 13.55 17.20
N THR A 165 14.86 12.72 17.43
CA THR A 165 13.96 12.26 16.36
C THR A 165 13.17 13.45 15.82
N LYS A 166 13.16 13.61 14.49
CA LYS A 166 12.41 14.64 13.78
C LYS A 166 11.41 14.08 12.78
N LEU A 167 11.61 12.82 12.42
CA LEU A 167 10.71 12.12 11.51
C LEU A 167 10.68 10.62 11.86
N VAL A 168 9.48 10.05 11.88
CA VAL A 168 9.26 8.60 11.94
C VAL A 168 8.53 8.19 10.67
N ALA A 169 9.10 7.28 9.87
CA ALA A 169 8.44 6.72 8.69
C ALA A 169 8.21 5.23 8.90
N ILE A 170 6.94 4.82 8.86
CA ILE A 170 6.55 3.46 9.22
C ILE A 170 5.44 2.92 8.30
N GLY A 171 5.55 1.65 7.90
CA GLY A 171 4.47 0.93 7.25
C GLY A 171 3.39 0.53 8.26
N MET A 172 2.12 0.87 7.99
CA MET A 172 1.02 0.52 8.88
C MET A 172 0.81 -0.99 8.95
N VAL A 173 0.95 -1.69 7.81
CA VAL A 173 0.94 -3.15 7.71
C VAL A 173 2.15 -3.60 6.88
N SER A 174 2.92 -4.55 7.39
CA SER A 174 4.09 -5.09 6.69
C SER A 174 3.67 -5.89 5.45
N ASN A 175 4.28 -5.58 4.31
CA ASN A 175 4.07 -6.32 3.05
C ASN A 175 4.70 -7.72 3.03
N VAL A 176 5.44 -8.08 4.07
CA VAL A 176 6.04 -9.41 4.26
C VAL A 176 5.39 -10.14 5.43
N LEU A 177 5.37 -9.51 6.61
CA LEU A 177 4.88 -10.17 7.82
C LEU A 177 3.35 -10.16 7.93
N GLY A 178 2.65 -9.27 7.22
CA GLY A 178 1.20 -9.09 7.34
C GLY A 178 0.76 -8.47 8.69
N LEU A 179 1.70 -8.09 9.54
CA LEU A 179 1.46 -7.58 10.89
C LEU A 179 1.27 -6.05 10.87
N ARG A 180 0.36 -5.56 11.72
CA ARG A 180 0.14 -4.13 11.92
C ARG A 180 1.15 -3.55 12.90
N ALA A 181 1.75 -2.41 12.55
CA ALA A 181 2.56 -1.63 13.47
C ALA A 181 1.69 -0.96 14.55
N PRO A 182 2.22 -0.71 15.76
CA PRO A 182 1.53 0.01 16.83
C PRO A 182 1.51 1.53 16.53
N VAL A 183 0.76 1.93 15.48
CA VAL A 183 0.79 3.29 14.90
C VAL A 183 0.43 4.34 15.95
N GLU A 184 -0.61 4.10 16.75
CA GLU A 184 -1.08 5.03 17.78
C GLU A 184 0.00 5.31 18.83
N GLU A 185 0.76 4.27 19.22
CA GLU A 185 1.86 4.41 20.17
C GLU A 185 3.08 5.13 19.54
N ILE A 186 3.35 4.85 18.26
CA ILE A 186 4.43 5.51 17.52
C ILE A 186 4.13 7.00 17.37
N VAL A 187 2.90 7.35 16.96
CA VAL A 187 2.46 8.75 16.81
C VAL A 187 2.56 9.51 18.14
N ALA A 188 2.04 8.93 19.22
CA ALA A 188 2.11 9.56 20.53
C ALA A 188 3.55 9.86 20.96
N ARG A 189 4.49 8.93 20.78
CA ARG A 189 5.92 9.13 21.11
C ARG A 189 6.59 10.12 20.19
N ALA A 190 6.33 10.06 18.88
CA ALA A 190 6.89 10.96 17.89
C ALA A 190 6.47 12.41 18.17
N HIS A 191 5.19 12.64 18.37
CA HIS A 191 4.66 13.98 18.66
C HIS A 191 5.14 14.51 20.01
N ALA A 192 5.33 13.66 21.03
CA ALA A 192 5.88 14.07 22.33
C ALA A 192 7.29 14.66 22.24
N VAL A 193 8.05 14.31 21.19
CA VAL A 193 9.40 14.86 20.94
C VAL A 193 9.42 15.87 19.77
N GLY A 194 8.26 16.22 19.21
CA GLY A 194 8.13 17.17 18.11
C GLY A 194 8.51 16.62 16.74
N ALA A 195 8.48 15.29 16.57
CA ALA A 195 8.72 14.61 15.29
C ALA A 195 7.43 14.46 14.50
N VAL A 196 7.51 14.49 13.16
CA VAL A 196 6.41 14.17 12.26
C VAL A 196 6.37 12.67 11.94
N VAL A 197 5.17 12.16 11.64
CA VAL A 197 4.95 10.76 11.27
C VAL A 197 4.48 10.63 9.83
N VAL A 198 5.21 9.81 9.07
CA VAL A 198 4.90 9.41 7.68
C VAL A 198 4.43 7.97 7.69
N LEU A 199 3.17 7.75 7.32
CA LEU A 199 2.54 6.44 7.34
C LEU A 199 2.46 5.86 5.92
N ASP A 200 3.10 4.72 5.67
CA ASP A 200 2.91 3.94 4.45
C ASP A 200 1.68 3.02 4.63
N CYS A 201 0.60 3.37 3.94
CA CYS A 201 -0.67 2.65 3.96
C CYS A 201 -0.84 1.70 2.77
N ALA A 202 0.21 1.42 1.99
CA ALA A 202 0.09 0.61 0.77
C ALA A 202 -0.48 -0.79 1.02
N GLN A 203 -0.25 -1.38 2.20
CA GLN A 203 -0.77 -2.70 2.57
C GLN A 203 -1.93 -2.63 3.58
N SER A 204 -2.18 -1.51 4.23
CA SER A 204 -3.31 -1.38 5.15
C SER A 204 -4.58 -0.90 4.45
N ALA A 205 -4.44 0.04 3.52
CA ALA A 205 -5.55 0.65 2.81
C ALA A 205 -6.49 -0.36 2.09
N PRO A 206 -6.01 -1.46 1.49
CA PRO A 206 -6.91 -2.48 0.90
C PRO A 206 -7.66 -3.34 1.93
N HIS A 207 -7.18 -3.42 3.17
CA HIS A 207 -7.61 -4.40 4.16
C HIS A 207 -8.36 -3.82 5.37
N MET A 208 -8.27 -2.50 5.58
CA MET A 208 -8.89 -1.84 6.73
C MET A 208 -9.11 -0.35 6.48
N PRO A 209 -10.08 0.29 7.17
CA PRO A 209 -10.23 1.74 7.13
C PRO A 209 -8.99 2.47 7.62
N VAL A 210 -8.64 3.57 6.95
CA VAL A 210 -7.52 4.44 7.35
C VAL A 210 -8.08 5.84 7.64
N ASP A 211 -8.28 6.16 8.91
CA ASP A 211 -8.73 7.48 9.36
C ASP A 211 -7.51 8.27 9.88
N VAL A 212 -6.98 9.15 9.05
CA VAL A 212 -5.74 9.90 9.35
C VAL A 212 -5.92 10.90 10.49
N LYS A 213 -7.14 11.41 10.70
CA LYS A 213 -7.42 12.33 11.80
C LYS A 213 -7.46 11.59 13.14
N LYS A 214 -8.08 10.40 13.15
CA LYS A 214 -8.10 9.56 14.35
C LYS A 214 -6.73 9.01 14.70
N LEU A 215 -5.92 8.65 13.69
CA LEU A 215 -4.54 8.19 13.87
C LEU A 215 -3.59 9.34 14.22
N ASP A 216 -4.00 10.60 13.97
CA ASP A 216 -3.24 11.82 14.20
C ASP A 216 -1.89 11.86 13.46
N VAL A 217 -1.80 11.21 12.29
CA VAL A 217 -0.57 11.19 11.47
C VAL A 217 -0.41 12.48 10.67
N ASP A 218 0.83 12.79 10.30
CA ASP A 218 1.17 14.02 9.57
C ASP A 218 1.12 13.81 8.06
N PHE A 219 1.51 12.61 7.61
CA PHE A 219 1.46 12.17 6.22
C PHE A 219 0.97 10.72 6.14
N ALA A 220 0.19 10.39 5.12
CA ALA A 220 -0.20 9.02 4.81
C ALA A 220 -0.24 8.80 3.30
N ALA A 221 0.28 7.67 2.82
CA ALA A 221 0.39 7.38 1.39
C ALA A 221 -0.20 6.04 1.03
N CYS A 222 -0.93 5.95 -0.09
CA CYS A 222 -1.43 4.70 -0.64
C CYS A 222 -1.24 4.59 -2.16
N SER A 223 -1.31 3.36 -2.68
CA SER A 223 -1.28 3.04 -4.10
C SER A 223 -2.61 2.46 -4.53
N ALA A 224 -3.25 3.08 -5.50
CA ALA A 224 -4.57 2.70 -5.98
C ALA A 224 -4.64 1.27 -6.54
N HIS A 225 -3.56 0.81 -7.20
CA HIS A 225 -3.50 -0.54 -7.80
C HIS A 225 -3.55 -1.70 -6.78
N LYS A 226 -3.46 -1.42 -5.49
CA LYS A 226 -3.69 -2.39 -4.41
C LYS A 226 -5.10 -2.31 -3.83
N LEU A 227 -5.83 -1.26 -4.19
CA LEU A 227 -7.20 -0.93 -3.80
C LEU A 227 -8.20 -1.19 -4.95
N TYR A 228 -7.96 -2.23 -5.75
CA TYR A 228 -8.81 -2.61 -6.88
C TYR A 228 -8.89 -1.57 -8.03
N ALA A 229 -8.05 -0.54 -7.99
CA ALA A 229 -8.04 0.59 -8.91
C ALA A 229 -6.87 0.52 -9.91
N PRO A 230 -6.87 1.35 -10.98
CA PRO A 230 -5.83 1.31 -12.01
C PRO A 230 -4.41 1.56 -11.49
N MET A 231 -3.42 0.97 -12.16
CA MET A 231 -2.00 1.32 -11.98
C MET A 231 -1.74 2.78 -12.38
N GLY A 232 -0.65 3.34 -11.87
CA GLY A 232 -0.26 4.72 -12.17
C GLY A 232 -1.06 5.78 -11.41
N MET A 233 -1.73 5.37 -10.33
CA MET A 233 -2.44 6.25 -9.40
C MET A 233 -2.09 5.92 -7.95
N GLY A 234 -2.02 6.98 -7.15
CA GLY A 234 -1.87 6.94 -5.70
C GLY A 234 -2.30 8.25 -5.09
N ALA A 235 -2.30 8.30 -3.77
CA ALA A 235 -2.61 9.51 -3.02
C ALA A 235 -1.67 9.68 -1.84
N LEU A 236 -1.34 10.94 -1.57
CA LEU A 236 -0.70 11.40 -0.36
C LEU A 236 -1.69 12.28 0.39
N TYR A 237 -2.03 11.87 1.61
CA TYR A 237 -2.55 12.77 2.62
C TYR A 237 -1.40 13.50 3.29
N ALA A 238 -1.54 14.79 3.51
CA ALA A 238 -0.64 15.58 4.35
C ALA A 238 -1.42 16.66 5.07
N ARG A 239 -1.06 16.93 6.32
CA ARG A 239 -1.63 18.06 7.06
C ARG A 239 -1.46 19.35 6.25
N LYS A 240 -2.49 20.17 6.17
CA LYS A 240 -2.52 21.41 5.38
C LYS A 240 -1.35 22.33 5.71
N GLU A 241 -1.04 22.52 6.99
CA GLU A 241 0.06 23.37 7.45
C GLU A 241 1.44 22.86 7.00
N LEU A 242 1.59 21.56 6.75
CA LEU A 242 2.82 20.98 6.18
C LEU A 242 2.86 21.19 4.68
N LEU A 243 1.76 20.96 3.97
CA LEU A 243 1.68 21.28 2.54
C LEU A 243 1.99 22.77 2.26
N ASP A 244 1.49 23.67 3.09
CA ASP A 244 1.72 25.10 2.91
C ASP A 244 3.21 25.47 3.04
N LYS A 245 3.93 24.86 3.98
CA LYS A 245 5.35 25.11 4.26
C LYS A 245 6.30 24.44 3.28
N MET A 246 5.93 23.28 2.75
CA MET A 246 6.79 22.48 1.88
C MET A 246 6.98 23.14 0.51
N PRO A 247 8.21 23.17 -0.05
CA PRO A 247 8.42 23.53 -1.44
C PRO A 247 7.84 22.47 -2.39
N PRO A 248 7.58 22.81 -3.68
CA PRO A 248 7.08 21.84 -4.63
C PRO A 248 8.07 20.69 -4.86
N PHE A 249 7.54 19.51 -5.19
CA PHE A 249 8.32 18.33 -5.56
C PHE A 249 8.76 18.37 -7.02
N LEU A 250 7.79 18.52 -7.93
CA LEU A 250 8.00 18.70 -9.37
C LEU A 250 7.65 20.12 -9.77
N SER A 251 8.28 20.61 -10.83
CA SER A 251 8.01 21.94 -11.37
C SER A 251 7.55 21.85 -12.81
N GLY A 252 6.53 22.63 -13.18
CA GLY A 252 5.96 22.60 -14.53
C GLY A 252 4.66 23.39 -14.66
N GLY A 253 3.82 23.00 -15.62
CA GLY A 253 2.47 23.55 -15.75
C GLY A 253 1.56 23.10 -14.61
N ASP A 254 0.44 23.78 -14.43
CA ASP A 254 -0.64 23.62 -13.46
C ASP A 254 -0.30 23.93 -11.99
N MET A 255 0.92 23.69 -11.55
CA MET A 255 1.37 23.87 -10.17
C MET A 255 1.84 25.30 -9.84
N ILE A 256 1.74 26.22 -10.77
CA ILE A 256 2.26 27.60 -10.67
C ILE A 256 1.16 28.61 -10.35
N GLY A 257 1.52 29.71 -9.65
CA GLY A 257 0.71 30.92 -9.55
C GLY A 257 1.03 31.87 -10.69
N ALA A 258 2.26 32.39 -10.76
CA ALA A 258 2.76 33.24 -11.84
C ALA A 258 4.19 32.83 -12.21
N VAL A 259 4.54 33.01 -13.47
CA VAL A 259 5.90 32.74 -13.99
C VAL A 259 6.41 33.97 -14.72
N HIS A 260 7.63 34.41 -14.39
CA HIS A 260 8.38 35.45 -15.05
C HIS A 260 9.73 34.88 -15.53
N GLU A 261 10.51 35.64 -16.29
CA GLU A 261 11.79 35.18 -16.85
C GLU A 261 12.73 34.55 -15.81
N HIS A 262 12.76 35.06 -14.59
CA HIS A 262 13.70 34.64 -13.57
C HIS A 262 13.04 34.16 -12.27
N THR A 263 11.73 34.23 -12.16
CA THR A 263 10.99 33.88 -10.93
C THR A 263 9.68 33.19 -11.22
N ALA A 264 9.25 32.34 -10.29
CA ALA A 264 7.93 31.75 -10.31
C ALA A 264 7.33 31.72 -8.89
N THR A 265 6.02 31.79 -8.82
CA THR A 265 5.25 31.50 -7.60
C THR A 265 4.43 30.23 -7.81
N TRP A 266 4.05 29.61 -6.71
CA TRP A 266 3.39 28.31 -6.71
C TRP A 266 1.88 28.44 -6.48
N ALA A 267 1.11 27.50 -6.97
CA ALA A 267 -0.29 27.34 -6.60
C ALA A 267 -0.44 27.06 -5.10
N ALA A 268 -1.60 27.32 -4.53
CA ALA A 268 -1.90 26.97 -3.15
C ALA A 268 -2.32 25.51 -3.00
N GLY A 269 -2.17 24.98 -1.80
CA GLY A 269 -2.63 23.64 -1.41
C GLY A 269 -2.01 22.49 -2.21
N PRO A 270 -2.75 21.41 -2.45
CA PRO A 270 -2.24 20.21 -3.12
C PRO A 270 -1.81 20.45 -4.57
N ARG A 271 -2.40 21.42 -5.25
CA ARG A 271 -2.05 21.76 -6.65
C ARG A 271 -0.57 22.12 -6.82
N LYS A 272 0.08 22.66 -5.78
CA LYS A 272 1.52 22.94 -5.77
C LYS A 272 2.39 21.70 -6.03
N PHE A 273 1.88 20.53 -5.70
CA PHE A 273 2.62 19.25 -5.82
C PHE A 273 2.20 18.44 -7.05
N GLU A 274 1.27 18.95 -7.83
CA GLU A 274 0.64 18.25 -8.92
C GLU A 274 0.99 18.91 -10.27
N ALA A 275 2.24 18.77 -10.71
CA ALA A 275 2.74 19.32 -11.97
C ALA A 275 2.32 18.51 -13.20
N GLY A 276 1.94 19.19 -14.29
CA GLY A 276 1.61 18.60 -15.58
C GLY A 276 0.16 18.14 -15.71
N THR A 277 -0.19 17.60 -16.88
CA THR A 277 -1.56 17.12 -17.15
C THR A 277 -1.87 15.90 -16.30
N ARG A 278 -3.05 15.91 -15.66
CA ARG A 278 -3.50 14.89 -14.71
C ARG A 278 -3.92 13.58 -15.38
N ASN A 279 -3.78 12.48 -14.65
CA ASN A 279 -4.33 11.17 -15.01
C ASN A 279 -5.79 11.05 -14.54
N VAL A 280 -6.69 11.92 -15.05
CA VAL A 280 -8.09 11.97 -14.59
C VAL A 280 -8.81 10.63 -14.78
N GLY A 281 -8.53 9.89 -15.85
CA GLY A 281 -9.09 8.55 -16.03
C GLY A 281 -8.70 7.57 -14.93
N GLY A 282 -7.44 7.64 -14.47
CA GLY A 282 -6.98 6.86 -13.32
C GLY A 282 -7.60 7.33 -12.01
N GLU A 283 -7.78 8.64 -11.81
CA GLU A 283 -8.43 9.21 -10.61
C GLU A 283 -9.90 8.79 -10.51
N VAL A 284 -10.63 8.82 -11.63
CA VAL A 284 -12.02 8.30 -11.73
C VAL A 284 -12.07 6.81 -11.39
N GLY A 285 -11.12 6.02 -11.92
CA GLY A 285 -11.02 4.60 -11.59
C GLY A 285 -10.71 4.37 -10.10
N PHE A 286 -9.89 5.23 -9.49
CA PHE A 286 -9.60 5.15 -8.06
C PHE A 286 -10.85 5.47 -7.21
N ALA A 287 -11.58 6.55 -7.54
CA ALA A 287 -12.83 6.88 -6.89
C ALA A 287 -13.86 5.74 -7.00
N ALA A 288 -14.02 5.17 -8.20
CA ALA A 288 -14.93 4.05 -8.44
C ALA A 288 -14.57 2.79 -7.62
N ALA A 289 -13.27 2.52 -7.44
CA ALA A 289 -12.82 1.41 -6.62
C ALA A 289 -13.16 1.62 -5.12
N LEU A 290 -12.99 2.84 -4.63
CA LEU A 290 -13.38 3.19 -3.26
C LEU A 290 -14.90 3.10 -3.06
N ASP A 291 -15.70 3.53 -4.05
CA ASP A 291 -17.15 3.38 -4.01
C ASP A 291 -17.58 1.90 -4.04
N TYR A 292 -16.89 1.07 -4.81
CA TYR A 292 -17.11 -0.38 -4.83
C TYR A 292 -16.85 -1.01 -3.46
N MET A 293 -15.74 -0.64 -2.80
CA MET A 293 -15.39 -1.12 -1.47
C MET A 293 -16.41 -0.67 -0.41
N ASP A 294 -16.84 0.60 -0.46
CA ASP A 294 -17.86 1.12 0.46
C ASP A 294 -19.23 0.45 0.27
N ALA A 295 -19.61 0.13 -0.97
CA ALA A 295 -20.85 -0.58 -1.26
C ALA A 295 -20.88 -2.00 -0.68
N ILE A 296 -19.72 -2.66 -0.56
CA ILE A 296 -19.57 -3.96 0.12
C ILE A 296 -19.58 -3.78 1.64
N GLY A 297 -18.87 -2.76 2.12
CA GLY A 297 -18.69 -2.45 3.53
C GLY A 297 -17.49 -3.15 4.16
N TRP A 298 -16.76 -2.39 4.96
CA TRP A 298 -15.51 -2.83 5.59
C TRP A 298 -15.68 -4.06 6.48
N ASP A 299 -16.74 -4.12 7.27
CA ASP A 299 -16.97 -5.25 8.17
C ASP A 299 -17.12 -6.58 7.40
N ALA A 300 -17.80 -6.55 6.25
CA ALA A 300 -17.97 -7.73 5.41
C ALA A 300 -16.65 -8.15 4.74
N MET A 301 -15.88 -7.18 4.23
CA MET A 301 -14.57 -7.42 3.62
C MET A 301 -13.58 -8.01 4.62
N MET A 302 -13.46 -7.37 5.79
CA MET A 302 -12.54 -7.81 6.85
C MET A 302 -12.91 -9.18 7.40
N ALA A 303 -14.19 -9.46 7.63
CA ALA A 303 -14.65 -10.78 8.08
C ALA A 303 -14.38 -11.88 7.06
N HIS A 304 -14.55 -11.58 5.77
CA HIS A 304 -14.25 -12.51 4.69
C HIS A 304 -12.75 -12.84 4.63
N GLU A 305 -11.89 -11.83 4.56
CA GLU A 305 -10.45 -12.03 4.51
C GLU A 305 -9.91 -12.73 5.76
N HIS A 306 -10.45 -12.38 6.94
CA HIS A 306 -10.08 -13.03 8.19
C HIS A 306 -10.40 -14.54 8.18
N ALA A 307 -11.58 -14.93 7.70
CA ALA A 307 -11.96 -16.35 7.60
C ALA A 307 -11.02 -17.13 6.67
N LEU A 308 -10.66 -16.54 5.52
CA LEU A 308 -9.70 -17.15 4.59
C LEU A 308 -8.30 -17.24 5.19
N LEU A 309 -7.86 -16.21 5.88
CA LEU A 309 -6.55 -16.17 6.56
C LEU A 309 -6.46 -17.22 7.68
N GLU A 310 -7.50 -17.36 8.51
CA GLU A 310 -7.59 -18.39 9.54
C GLU A 310 -7.49 -19.79 8.93
N ARG A 311 -8.24 -20.06 7.85
CA ARG A 311 -8.16 -21.33 7.11
C ARG A 311 -6.76 -21.60 6.58
N MET A 312 -6.12 -20.60 5.95
CA MET A 312 -4.77 -20.70 5.40
C MET A 312 -3.74 -21.03 6.50
N LEU A 313 -3.74 -20.26 7.58
CA LEU A 313 -2.80 -20.45 8.70
C LEU A 313 -3.00 -21.79 9.39
N LYS A 314 -4.24 -22.23 9.60
CA LYS A 314 -4.57 -23.54 10.16
C LYS A 314 -4.08 -24.68 9.28
N GLY A 315 -4.27 -24.58 7.97
CA GLY A 315 -3.75 -25.56 7.01
C GLY A 315 -2.23 -25.61 7.00
N MET A 316 -1.56 -24.46 6.97
CA MET A 316 -0.10 -24.39 7.01
C MET A 316 0.49 -24.92 8.32
N ALA A 317 -0.18 -24.71 9.45
CA ALA A 317 0.25 -25.23 10.75
C ALA A 317 0.26 -26.78 10.84
N SER A 318 -0.49 -27.46 9.97
CA SER A 318 -0.46 -28.93 9.88
C SER A 318 0.73 -29.48 9.08
N MET A 319 1.54 -28.59 8.46
CA MET A 319 2.68 -28.94 7.62
C MET A 319 3.99 -28.61 8.36
N PRO A 320 4.62 -29.60 9.07
CA PRO A 320 5.77 -29.34 9.94
C PRO A 320 7.04 -28.88 9.20
N TRP A 321 7.06 -29.03 7.89
CA TRP A 321 8.12 -28.60 6.98
C TRP A 321 7.91 -27.18 6.42
N LEU A 322 6.83 -26.47 6.82
CA LEU A 322 6.61 -25.06 6.52
C LEU A 322 7.10 -24.18 7.69
N THR A 323 7.79 -23.12 7.34
CA THR A 323 8.08 -22.01 8.26
C THR A 323 7.27 -20.80 7.83
N VAL A 324 6.35 -20.33 8.68
CA VAL A 324 5.60 -19.08 8.48
C VAL A 324 6.29 -17.96 9.24
N TYR A 325 6.50 -16.81 8.58
CA TYR A 325 7.17 -15.64 9.17
C TYR A 325 6.16 -14.66 9.77
N GLY A 326 6.48 -14.13 10.96
CA GLY A 326 5.59 -13.32 11.79
C GLY A 326 4.59 -14.18 12.58
N GLU A 327 3.90 -13.57 13.54
CA GLU A 327 2.95 -14.28 14.42
C GLU A 327 1.84 -14.97 13.60
N PRO A 328 1.67 -16.31 13.67
CA PRO A 328 0.74 -17.05 12.82
C PRO A 328 -0.70 -17.07 13.39
N VAL A 329 -1.19 -15.91 13.83
CA VAL A 329 -2.53 -15.73 14.42
C VAL A 329 -3.33 -14.79 13.55
N ALA A 330 -4.49 -15.22 13.04
CA ALA A 330 -5.30 -14.47 12.10
C ALA A 330 -5.75 -13.11 12.66
N ASP A 331 -6.11 -13.03 13.94
CA ASP A 331 -6.50 -11.77 14.62
C ASP A 331 -5.37 -10.72 14.68
N LYS A 332 -4.13 -11.13 14.44
CA LYS A 332 -2.94 -10.28 14.49
C LYS A 332 -2.40 -9.89 13.12
N ARG A 333 -2.96 -10.44 12.05
CA ARG A 333 -2.47 -10.30 10.67
C ARG A 333 -3.56 -9.79 9.75
N PHE A 334 -3.11 -9.26 8.63
CA PHE A 334 -3.92 -8.95 7.46
C PHE A 334 -3.53 -9.88 6.30
N GLY A 335 -4.27 -9.95 5.25
CA GLY A 335 -4.25 -10.91 4.15
C GLY A 335 -2.90 -11.31 3.52
N VAL A 336 -1.77 -11.19 4.23
CA VAL A 336 -0.42 -11.50 3.76
C VAL A 336 0.21 -12.59 4.63
N VAL A 337 0.66 -13.69 4.00
CA VAL A 337 1.38 -14.80 4.65
C VAL A 337 2.67 -15.10 3.88
N SER A 338 3.81 -14.81 4.51
CA SER A 338 5.12 -15.20 3.99
C SER A 338 5.59 -16.50 4.65
N PHE A 339 6.18 -17.39 3.85
CA PHE A 339 6.59 -18.70 4.30
C PHE A 339 7.74 -19.28 3.48
N ASN A 340 8.42 -20.30 4.03
CA ASN A 340 9.35 -21.14 3.29
C ASN A 340 9.03 -22.63 3.49
N VAL A 341 9.31 -23.41 2.43
CA VAL A 341 9.27 -24.87 2.44
C VAL A 341 10.69 -25.36 2.73
N GLN A 342 10.84 -26.23 3.73
CA GLN A 342 12.13 -26.78 4.12
C GLN A 342 12.81 -27.48 2.93
N ASP A 343 14.08 -27.15 2.70
CA ASP A 343 14.96 -27.70 1.66
C ASP A 343 14.50 -27.42 0.21
N VAL A 344 13.55 -26.48 0.01
CA VAL A 344 13.11 -26.06 -1.32
C VAL A 344 13.28 -24.55 -1.49
N HIS A 345 13.92 -24.15 -2.60
CA HIS A 345 14.08 -22.73 -2.90
C HIS A 345 12.72 -22.06 -3.21
N PRO A 346 12.42 -20.84 -2.71
CA PRO A 346 11.13 -20.18 -2.92
C PRO A 346 10.70 -20.04 -4.38
N HIS A 347 11.63 -19.84 -5.32
CA HIS A 347 11.31 -19.80 -6.75
C HIS A 347 10.80 -21.14 -7.28
N ASP A 348 11.37 -22.26 -6.82
CA ASP A 348 10.91 -23.60 -7.21
C ASP A 348 9.52 -23.87 -6.65
N VAL A 349 9.27 -23.47 -5.39
CA VAL A 349 7.92 -23.52 -4.79
C VAL A 349 6.91 -22.75 -5.66
N ALA A 350 7.22 -21.49 -5.99
CA ALA A 350 6.33 -20.65 -6.80
C ALA A 350 6.08 -21.27 -8.20
N THR A 351 7.12 -21.83 -8.85
CA THR A 351 7.01 -22.47 -10.16
C THR A 351 6.12 -23.74 -10.11
N ILE A 352 6.26 -24.54 -9.06
CA ILE A 352 5.45 -25.76 -8.87
C ILE A 352 3.99 -25.39 -8.60
N LEU A 353 3.74 -24.35 -7.79
CA LEU A 353 2.39 -23.85 -7.52
C LEU A 353 1.73 -23.28 -8.78
N ASP A 354 2.47 -22.51 -9.60
CA ASP A 354 1.99 -21.96 -10.87
C ASP A 354 1.58 -23.06 -11.84
N ALA A 355 2.36 -24.15 -11.92
CA ALA A 355 1.99 -25.34 -12.71
C ALA A 355 0.68 -26.01 -12.21
N GLY A 356 0.30 -25.79 -10.95
CA GLY A 356 -0.96 -26.18 -10.34
C GLY A 356 -2.06 -25.11 -10.41
N GLY A 357 -1.85 -24.01 -11.16
CA GLY A 357 -2.81 -22.91 -11.32
C GLY A 357 -2.87 -21.93 -10.15
N VAL A 358 -1.88 -21.95 -9.25
CA VAL A 358 -1.84 -21.08 -8.05
C VAL A 358 -0.70 -20.07 -8.17
N ALA A 359 -1.04 -18.80 -8.34
CA ALA A 359 -0.10 -17.69 -8.47
C ALA A 359 0.25 -17.08 -7.10
N ILE A 360 1.49 -17.22 -6.68
CA ILE A 360 2.08 -16.55 -5.51
C ILE A 360 3.34 -15.80 -5.91
N ARG A 361 3.91 -15.03 -4.99
CA ARG A 361 5.21 -14.38 -5.20
C ARG A 361 6.33 -15.09 -4.46
N ALA A 362 7.54 -15.09 -5.06
CA ALA A 362 8.78 -15.51 -4.42
C ALA A 362 9.85 -14.41 -4.53
N GLY A 363 10.67 -14.23 -3.50
CA GLY A 363 11.78 -13.28 -3.50
C GLY A 363 11.92 -12.55 -2.16
N HIS A 364 12.56 -11.37 -2.18
CA HIS A 364 12.75 -10.53 -0.99
C HIS A 364 11.64 -9.47 -0.80
N HIS A 365 10.62 -9.46 -1.66
CA HIS A 365 9.42 -8.60 -1.57
C HIS A 365 9.70 -7.11 -1.35
N CYS A 366 10.81 -6.59 -1.92
CA CYS A 366 11.29 -5.22 -1.70
C CYS A 366 11.51 -4.87 -0.21
N ALA A 367 11.96 -5.83 0.60
CA ALA A 367 12.25 -5.70 2.03
C ALA A 367 13.54 -6.47 2.40
N GLN A 368 14.64 -6.23 1.65
CA GLN A 368 15.90 -6.94 1.86
C GLN A 368 16.45 -6.82 3.30
N PRO A 369 16.43 -5.63 3.97
CA PRO A 369 16.88 -5.58 5.36
C PRO A 369 16.08 -6.47 6.32
N LEU A 370 14.78 -6.68 6.05
CA LEU A 370 13.99 -7.64 6.82
C LEU A 370 14.41 -9.09 6.53
N MET A 371 14.73 -9.42 5.27
CA MET A 371 15.24 -10.76 4.93
C MET A 371 16.55 -11.03 5.67
N ASP A 372 17.47 -10.07 5.68
CA ASP A 372 18.74 -10.17 6.43
C ASP A 372 18.50 -10.34 7.94
N PHE A 373 17.55 -9.56 8.50
CA PHE A 373 17.17 -9.65 9.91
C PHE A 373 16.58 -11.03 10.26
N LEU A 374 15.77 -11.60 9.38
CA LEU A 374 15.20 -12.95 9.55
C LEU A 374 16.21 -14.08 9.27
N GLY A 375 17.42 -13.76 8.79
CA GLY A 375 18.45 -14.73 8.43
C GLY A 375 18.11 -15.57 7.20
N ILE A 376 17.32 -15.02 6.25
CA ILE A 376 16.89 -15.70 5.02
C ILE A 376 17.21 -14.85 3.79
N GLY A 377 17.46 -15.48 2.66
CA GLY A 377 17.71 -14.77 1.40
C GLY A 377 16.42 -14.34 0.68
N SER A 378 15.37 -15.16 0.80
CA SER A 378 14.08 -14.95 0.15
C SER A 378 13.00 -15.81 0.80
N CYS A 379 11.73 -15.50 0.51
CA CYS A 379 10.60 -16.32 0.92
C CYS A 379 9.50 -16.34 -0.15
N CYS A 380 8.57 -17.28 -0.03
CA CYS A 380 7.28 -17.24 -0.71
C CYS A 380 6.33 -16.29 0.03
N ARG A 381 5.37 -15.73 -0.70
CA ARG A 381 4.31 -14.90 -0.14
C ARG A 381 3.00 -15.18 -0.84
N ALA A 382 2.01 -15.67 -0.10
CA ALA A 382 0.61 -15.70 -0.50
C ALA A 382 -0.10 -14.47 0.07
N SER A 383 -0.94 -13.81 -0.73
CA SER A 383 -1.69 -12.64 -0.29
C SER A 383 -3.11 -12.65 -0.83
N LEU A 384 -4.04 -12.52 0.10
CA LEU A 384 -5.48 -12.56 -0.10
C LEU A 384 -6.04 -11.21 -0.55
N ALA A 385 -7.21 -11.25 -1.16
CA ALA A 385 -8.07 -10.10 -1.42
C ALA A 385 -9.53 -10.54 -1.47
N LEU A 386 -10.43 -9.58 -1.59
CA LEU A 386 -11.88 -9.75 -1.59
C LEU A 386 -12.40 -10.89 -2.51
N TYR A 387 -11.76 -11.09 -3.65
CA TYR A 387 -12.19 -12.09 -4.65
C TYR A 387 -11.72 -13.51 -4.35
N ASN A 388 -10.86 -13.73 -3.36
CA ASN A 388 -10.42 -15.08 -3.02
C ASN A 388 -11.52 -15.87 -2.32
N THR A 389 -11.41 -17.18 -2.38
CA THR A 389 -12.40 -18.12 -1.86
C THR A 389 -11.75 -19.18 -0.99
N GLU A 390 -12.54 -19.99 -0.29
CA GLU A 390 -12.03 -21.15 0.45
C GLU A 390 -11.34 -22.16 -0.47
N GLU A 391 -11.87 -22.34 -1.69
CA GLU A 391 -11.28 -23.23 -2.69
C GLU A 391 -9.91 -22.73 -3.16
N ASP A 392 -9.69 -21.39 -3.22
CA ASP A 392 -8.38 -20.85 -3.54
C ASP A 392 -7.36 -21.18 -2.45
N VAL A 393 -7.76 -21.08 -1.19
CA VAL A 393 -6.91 -21.45 -0.05
C VAL A 393 -6.64 -22.96 -0.07
N ASP A 394 -7.66 -23.79 -0.31
CA ASP A 394 -7.50 -25.24 -0.40
C ASP A 394 -6.58 -25.64 -1.57
N ALA A 395 -6.71 -24.97 -2.72
CA ALA A 395 -5.82 -25.19 -3.85
C ALA A 395 -4.36 -24.87 -3.49
N LEU A 396 -4.09 -23.76 -2.78
CA LEU A 396 -2.75 -23.46 -2.26
C LEU A 396 -2.24 -24.57 -1.35
N LEU A 397 -3.02 -24.98 -0.34
CA LEU A 397 -2.62 -25.98 0.64
C LEU A 397 -2.35 -27.34 -0.01
N ASN A 398 -3.23 -27.79 -0.90
CA ASN A 398 -3.08 -29.05 -1.62
C ASN A 398 -1.84 -29.06 -2.55
N ASN A 399 -1.57 -27.93 -3.22
CA ASN A 399 -0.38 -27.80 -4.06
C ASN A 399 0.91 -27.71 -3.25
N LEU A 400 0.88 -27.10 -2.05
CA LEU A 400 2.03 -27.10 -1.13
C LEU A 400 2.44 -28.51 -0.70
N GLU A 401 1.47 -29.42 -0.45
CA GLU A 401 1.78 -30.82 -0.15
C GLU A 401 2.48 -31.55 -1.34
N ASN A 402 2.18 -31.13 -2.56
CA ASN A 402 2.81 -31.70 -3.75
C ASN A 402 4.24 -31.20 -3.99
N VAL A 403 4.60 -29.99 -3.50
CA VAL A 403 5.92 -29.40 -3.71
C VAL A 403 7.04 -30.38 -3.30
N ARG A 404 6.96 -30.97 -2.10
CA ARG A 404 7.99 -31.91 -1.63
C ARG A 404 8.06 -33.18 -2.46
N LYS A 405 6.91 -33.72 -2.88
CA LYS A 405 6.85 -34.91 -3.76
C LYS A 405 7.52 -34.65 -5.10
N VAL A 406 7.27 -33.48 -5.71
CA VAL A 406 7.88 -33.09 -6.97
C VAL A 406 9.40 -32.94 -6.82
N MET A 407 9.85 -32.44 -5.68
CA MET A 407 11.28 -32.26 -5.37
C MET A 407 11.98 -33.54 -4.89
N GLY A 408 11.24 -34.63 -4.70
CA GLY A 408 11.81 -35.90 -4.24
C GLY A 408 12.17 -35.94 -2.74
N LEU A 409 11.45 -35.15 -1.92
CA LEU A 409 11.68 -34.96 -0.47
C LEU A 409 10.62 -35.67 0.40
#